data_50e08332c36d6c85c04ff6057b6df63f
#
_entry.id   50e08332c36d6c85c04ff6057b6df63f
#
_cell.length_a   1.000
_cell.length_b   1.000
_cell.length_c   1.000
_cell.angle_alpha   90.00
_cell.angle_beta   90.00
_cell.angle_gamma   90.00
#
_symmetry.space_group_name_H-M   'P 1'
#
loop_
_entity.id
_entity.type
_entity.pdbx_description
1 polymer ?
#
loop_
_entity_poly.entity_id
_entity_poly.type
_entity_poly.pdbx_seq_one_letter_code
_entity_poly.pdbx_strand_id
1 'polypeptide(L)'
;MIEINDFKKIEDVPQEVIEKYESVISDKVIEFWKRYGLGTFFDGFMKSINPEEYTDLMGYGTQFYKEAIPLFVTGLGDIIYVEKEDGFMGILKFRYKSTTMLLKNFDYTLDLIIDKEDDELCKEYIEPQMYFEALKTKEAPAYDECFGYVPILSLGGKEVVEHMDTVKIREHILLITELTGPIND
;
A
#
# COMPACT_ATOMS: atom_id res chain seq x y z
N MET A 1 6.95 -18.60 4.67
CA MET A 1 6.80 -17.41 3.78
C MET A 1 6.34 -17.89 2.42
N ILE A 2 5.28 -17.31 1.89
CA ILE A 2 4.74 -17.60 0.55
C ILE A 2 5.77 -17.21 -0.52
N GLU A 3 5.78 -17.94 -1.61
CA GLU A 3 6.58 -17.62 -2.78
C GLU A 3 5.80 -16.70 -3.72
N ILE A 4 6.36 -15.52 -4.00
CA ILE A 4 5.78 -14.54 -4.92
C ILE A 4 6.45 -14.71 -6.28
N ASN A 5 5.74 -15.35 -7.20
CA ASN A 5 6.31 -15.75 -8.49
C ASN A 5 6.42 -14.60 -9.51
N ASP A 6 5.63 -13.55 -9.36
CA ASP A 6 5.57 -12.40 -10.27
C ASP A 6 6.29 -11.16 -9.72
N PHE A 7 7.11 -11.32 -8.66
CA PHE A 7 7.84 -10.19 -8.07
C PHE A 7 8.87 -9.63 -9.06
N LYS A 8 8.74 -8.35 -9.35
CA LYS A 8 9.68 -7.58 -10.18
C LYS A 8 10.50 -6.65 -9.30
N LYS A 9 11.70 -7.12 -8.93
CA LYS A 9 12.62 -6.36 -8.09
C LYS A 9 13.16 -5.14 -8.83
N ILE A 10 13.21 -4.00 -8.13
CA ILE A 10 13.82 -2.75 -8.58
C ILE A 10 15.17 -2.56 -7.91
N GLU A 11 15.22 -2.70 -6.59
CA GLU A 11 16.44 -2.56 -5.81
C GLU A 11 16.38 -3.35 -4.48
N ASP A 12 17.50 -3.45 -3.81
CA ASP A 12 17.56 -3.99 -2.46
C ASP A 12 17.06 -2.96 -1.45
N VAL A 13 16.45 -3.42 -0.35
CA VAL A 13 16.19 -2.53 0.79
C VAL A 13 17.53 -2.06 1.35
N PRO A 14 17.75 -0.73 1.54
CA PRO A 14 19.00 -0.24 2.11
C PRO A 14 19.33 -0.89 3.45
N GLN A 15 20.60 -1.24 3.63
CA GLN A 15 21.05 -1.95 4.84
C GLN A 15 20.74 -1.18 6.13
N GLU A 16 20.85 0.15 6.10
CA GLU A 16 20.50 1.04 7.21
C GLU A 16 19.02 0.99 7.59
N VAL A 17 18.13 0.76 6.61
CA VAL A 17 16.68 0.58 6.85
C VAL A 17 16.44 -0.76 7.55
N ILE A 18 17.08 -1.84 7.09
CA ILE A 18 16.98 -3.15 7.73
C ILE A 18 17.44 -3.05 9.18
N GLU A 19 18.64 -2.49 9.44
CA GLU A 19 19.21 -2.32 10.79
C GLU A 19 18.33 -1.46 11.71
N LYS A 20 17.70 -0.43 11.16
CA LYS A 20 16.76 0.44 11.91
C LYS A 20 15.52 -0.31 12.38
N TYR A 21 15.01 -1.21 11.57
CA TYR A 21 13.72 -1.85 11.83
C TYR A 21 13.79 -3.29 12.33
N GLU A 22 14.94 -4.00 12.23
CA GLU A 22 15.06 -5.42 12.60
C GLU A 22 14.73 -5.74 14.07
N SER A 23 14.81 -4.75 14.97
CA SER A 23 14.45 -4.91 16.39
C SER A 23 13.03 -4.47 16.72
N VAL A 24 12.28 -3.92 15.75
CA VAL A 24 10.96 -3.28 15.95
C VAL A 24 9.82 -3.93 15.19
N ILE A 25 10.13 -4.70 14.14
CA ILE A 25 9.13 -5.42 13.33
C ILE A 25 9.44 -6.92 13.33
N SER A 26 8.49 -7.72 12.84
CA SER A 26 8.67 -9.16 12.83
C SER A 26 9.80 -9.60 11.89
N ASP A 27 10.50 -10.68 12.28
CA ASP A 27 11.53 -11.31 11.45
C ASP A 27 11.02 -11.65 10.04
N LYS A 28 9.71 -11.89 9.88
CA LYS A 28 9.10 -12.22 8.60
C LYS A 28 9.12 -11.05 7.60
N VAL A 29 8.96 -9.82 8.08
CA VAL A 29 9.12 -8.62 7.24
C VAL A 29 10.57 -8.47 6.83
N ILE A 30 11.51 -8.68 7.76
CA ILE A 30 12.95 -8.62 7.47
C ILE A 30 13.37 -9.71 6.47
N GLU A 31 12.86 -10.95 6.62
CA GLU A 31 13.07 -12.03 5.66
C GLU A 31 12.52 -11.67 4.27
N PHE A 32 11.34 -11.06 4.22
CA PHE A 32 10.73 -10.58 2.98
C PHE A 32 11.63 -9.53 2.30
N TRP A 33 12.06 -8.51 3.03
CA TRP A 33 12.93 -7.45 2.51
C TRP A 33 14.28 -8.01 2.00
N LYS A 34 14.89 -8.93 2.73
CA LYS A 34 16.15 -9.58 2.30
C LYS A 34 15.97 -10.45 1.07
N ARG A 35 14.82 -11.10 0.92
CA ARG A 35 14.54 -12.01 -0.19
C ARG A 35 14.11 -11.26 -1.45
N TYR A 36 13.19 -10.34 -1.33
CA TYR A 36 12.53 -9.67 -2.45
C TYR A 36 13.05 -8.26 -2.71
N GLY A 37 13.38 -7.50 -1.66
CA GLY A 37 13.75 -6.09 -1.79
C GLY A 37 12.57 -5.18 -2.05
N LEU A 38 12.83 -4.07 -2.73
CA LEU A 38 11.84 -3.11 -3.21
C LEU A 38 11.43 -3.46 -4.64
N GLY A 39 10.15 -3.37 -4.95
CA GLY A 39 9.65 -3.78 -6.25
C GLY A 39 8.13 -3.94 -6.30
N THR A 40 7.65 -4.58 -7.35
CA THR A 40 6.21 -4.77 -7.58
C THR A 40 5.85 -6.24 -7.66
N PHE A 41 4.61 -6.58 -7.28
CA PHE A 41 4.03 -7.92 -7.40
C PHE A 41 2.51 -7.83 -7.52
N PHE A 42 1.83 -8.96 -7.63
CA PHE A 42 0.40 -9.04 -7.87
C PHE A 42 0.01 -8.22 -9.11
N ASP A 43 0.63 -8.58 -10.24
CA ASP A 43 0.48 -7.90 -11.54
C ASP A 43 0.75 -6.38 -11.49
N GLY A 44 1.67 -5.95 -10.59
CA GLY A 44 2.05 -4.55 -10.40
C GLY A 44 1.14 -3.76 -9.48
N PHE A 45 0.08 -4.38 -8.95
CA PHE A 45 -0.82 -3.74 -8.00
C PHE A 45 -0.14 -3.44 -6.66
N MET A 46 0.65 -4.37 -6.15
CA MET A 46 1.38 -4.20 -4.89
C MET A 46 2.80 -3.72 -5.14
N LYS A 47 3.23 -2.76 -4.33
CA LYS A 47 4.57 -2.17 -4.37
C LYS A 47 5.20 -2.30 -2.98
N SER A 48 6.29 -3.09 -2.88
CA SER A 48 7.16 -3.12 -1.70
C SER A 48 7.99 -1.85 -1.69
N ILE A 49 7.89 -1.05 -0.64
CA ILE A 49 8.44 0.31 -0.57
C ILE A 49 9.50 0.46 0.51
N ASN A 50 10.36 1.48 0.37
CA ASN A 50 11.23 1.93 1.45
C ASN A 50 10.36 2.71 2.48
N PRO A 51 10.20 2.22 3.72
CA PRO A 51 9.38 2.89 4.73
C PRO A 51 9.82 4.33 5.00
N GLU A 52 11.11 4.64 4.91
CA GLU A 52 11.63 6.00 5.17
C GLU A 52 11.07 7.05 4.20
N GLU A 53 10.69 6.64 3.00
CA GLU A 53 10.11 7.53 2.00
C GLU A 53 8.63 7.83 2.23
N TYR A 54 7.95 7.05 3.10
CA TYR A 54 6.50 7.15 3.31
C TYR A 54 6.10 7.39 4.77
N THR A 55 7.05 7.39 5.72
CA THR A 55 6.78 7.56 7.15
C THR A 55 6.10 8.89 7.47
N ASP A 56 6.43 9.96 6.76
CA ASP A 56 5.80 11.27 6.92
C ASP A 56 4.30 11.25 6.56
N LEU A 57 3.90 10.43 5.60
CA LEU A 57 2.50 10.28 5.19
C LEU A 57 1.65 9.57 6.24
N MET A 58 2.26 8.75 7.11
CA MET A 58 1.53 8.10 8.20
C MET A 58 0.92 9.10 9.18
N GLY A 59 1.50 10.29 9.30
CA GLY A 59 0.97 11.38 10.12
C GLY A 59 -0.38 11.94 9.65
N TYR A 60 -0.78 11.66 8.42
CA TYR A 60 -2.10 12.02 7.87
C TYR A 60 -3.17 10.96 8.11
N GLY A 61 -2.79 9.79 8.62
CA GLY A 61 -3.69 8.90 9.32
C GLY A 61 -4.12 9.52 10.65
N THR A 62 -4.80 8.77 11.47
CA THR A 62 -5.09 9.20 12.84
C THR A 62 -3.79 9.25 13.65
N GLN A 63 -3.84 9.90 14.85
CA GLN A 63 -2.67 9.95 15.73
C GLN A 63 -2.13 8.54 16.12
N PHE A 64 -2.95 7.50 16.03
CA PHE A 64 -2.56 6.11 16.32
C PHE A 64 -1.60 5.54 15.27
N TYR A 65 -1.63 6.03 14.04
CA TYR A 65 -0.81 5.48 12.93
C TYR A 65 0.52 6.20 12.73
N LYS A 66 0.81 7.26 13.50
CA LYS A 66 2.08 8.03 13.37
C LYS A 66 3.33 7.18 13.56
N GLU A 67 3.25 6.13 14.38
CA GLU A 67 4.36 5.24 14.66
C GLU A 67 4.30 3.94 13.86
N ALA A 68 3.27 3.74 13.06
CA ALA A 68 3.16 2.59 12.17
C ALA A 68 4.20 2.68 11.04
N ILE A 69 4.66 1.52 10.61
CA ILE A 69 5.71 1.41 9.58
C ILE A 69 5.04 1.02 8.26
N PRO A 70 5.08 1.89 7.24
CA PRO A 70 4.55 1.57 5.91
C PRO A 70 5.41 0.49 5.25
N LEU A 71 4.78 -0.55 4.70
CA LEU A 71 5.44 -1.69 4.07
C LEU A 71 5.16 -1.79 2.58
N PHE A 72 3.92 -1.50 2.19
CA PHE A 72 3.49 -1.59 0.81
C PHE A 72 2.62 -0.39 0.44
N VAL A 73 2.61 -0.08 -0.85
CA VAL A 73 1.62 0.82 -1.46
C VAL A 73 0.89 0.08 -2.56
N THR A 74 -0.41 0.29 -2.66
CA THR A 74 -1.23 -0.29 -3.73
C THR A 74 -1.16 0.52 -5.02
N GLY A 75 -1.52 -0.09 -6.13
CA GLY A 75 -1.69 0.60 -7.41
C GLY A 75 -2.82 1.65 -7.42
N LEU A 76 -3.54 1.81 -6.30
CA LEU A 76 -4.56 2.86 -6.07
C LEU A 76 -4.13 3.90 -5.04
N GLY A 77 -2.86 3.86 -4.58
CA GLY A 77 -2.28 4.83 -3.66
C GLY A 77 -2.64 4.61 -2.18
N ASP A 78 -3.12 3.42 -1.81
CA ASP A 78 -3.36 3.07 -0.41
C ASP A 78 -2.09 2.53 0.23
N ILE A 79 -1.85 2.82 1.51
CA ILE A 79 -0.65 2.37 2.24
C ILE A 79 -1.01 1.22 3.18
N ILE A 80 -0.33 0.07 3.01
CA ILE A 80 -0.37 -1.03 3.97
C ILE A 80 0.80 -0.88 4.94
N TYR A 81 0.50 -0.93 6.22
CA TYR A 81 1.43 -0.68 7.31
C TYR A 81 1.40 -1.79 8.36
N VAL A 82 2.41 -1.81 9.23
CA VAL A 82 2.45 -2.62 10.45
C VAL A 82 2.57 -1.72 11.68
N GLU A 83 1.82 -2.02 12.73
CA GLU A 83 1.95 -1.37 14.04
C GLU A 83 3.12 -1.96 14.81
N LYS A 84 3.95 -1.09 15.40
CA LYS A 84 5.16 -1.49 16.13
C LYS A 84 4.87 -2.30 17.39
N GLU A 85 3.83 -1.91 18.14
CA GLU A 85 3.61 -2.45 19.48
C GLU A 85 3.10 -3.89 19.46
N ASP A 86 2.15 -4.19 18.61
CA ASP A 86 1.45 -5.46 18.62
C ASP A 86 1.51 -6.25 17.30
N GLY A 87 2.08 -5.65 16.24
CA GLY A 87 2.29 -6.28 14.95
C GLY A 87 1.03 -6.46 14.12
N PHE A 88 -0.05 -5.76 14.45
CA PHE A 88 -1.22 -5.69 13.58
C PHE A 88 -0.88 -4.96 12.29
N MET A 89 -1.40 -5.46 11.19
CA MET A 89 -1.30 -4.78 9.91
C MET A 89 -2.62 -4.08 9.60
N GLY A 90 -2.53 -3.00 8.85
CA GLY A 90 -3.70 -2.26 8.41
C GLY A 90 -3.45 -1.60 7.06
N ILE A 91 -4.50 -1.02 6.50
CA ILE A 91 -4.46 -0.29 5.25
C ILE A 91 -5.10 1.10 5.43
N LEU A 92 -4.36 2.14 5.04
CA LEU A 92 -4.85 3.51 4.93
C LEU A 92 -5.33 3.75 3.50
N LYS A 93 -6.62 3.97 3.33
CA LYS A 93 -7.26 4.25 2.03
C LYS A 93 -7.53 5.74 1.91
N PHE A 94 -6.54 6.50 1.46
CA PHE A 94 -6.64 7.97 1.34
C PHE A 94 -7.78 8.39 0.42
N ARG A 95 -8.02 7.65 -0.66
CA ARG A 95 -9.12 7.92 -1.61
C ARG A 95 -10.50 7.92 -0.96
N TYR A 96 -10.71 7.13 0.11
CA TYR A 96 -11.96 7.02 0.86
C TYR A 96 -11.91 7.70 2.23
N LYS A 97 -10.74 8.19 2.65
CA LYS A 97 -10.51 8.70 4.01
C LYS A 97 -10.87 7.67 5.08
N SER A 98 -10.48 6.44 4.87
CA SER A 98 -10.79 5.33 5.78
C SER A 98 -9.54 4.50 6.07
N THR A 99 -9.62 3.79 7.18
CA THR A 99 -8.64 2.77 7.56
C THR A 99 -9.36 1.45 7.76
N THR A 100 -8.67 0.37 7.47
CA THR A 100 -9.16 -0.98 7.70
C THR A 100 -8.06 -1.78 8.39
N MET A 101 -8.39 -2.41 9.52
CA MET A 101 -7.49 -3.36 10.15
C MET A 101 -7.47 -4.65 9.32
N LEU A 102 -6.28 -5.14 9.02
CA LEU A 102 -6.06 -6.41 8.34
C LEU A 102 -5.81 -7.52 9.38
N LEU A 103 -4.73 -8.27 9.24
CA LEU A 103 -4.41 -9.38 10.11
C LEU A 103 -3.18 -9.07 10.97
N LYS A 104 -3.08 -9.73 12.12
CA LYS A 104 -1.92 -9.55 13.03
C LYS A 104 -0.62 -10.16 12.51
N ASN A 105 -0.65 -11.03 11.52
CA ASN A 105 0.50 -11.77 11.06
C ASN A 105 0.86 -11.38 9.64
N PHE A 106 2.14 -11.06 9.41
CA PHE A 106 2.64 -10.67 8.08
C PHE A 106 2.41 -11.74 7.02
N ASP A 107 2.69 -13.01 7.33
CA ASP A 107 2.50 -14.11 6.38
C ASP A 107 1.01 -14.24 5.99
N TYR A 108 0.08 -14.17 6.97
CA TYR A 108 -1.36 -14.22 6.68
C TYR A 108 -1.87 -12.99 5.91
N THR A 109 -1.27 -11.82 6.14
CA THR A 109 -1.62 -10.63 5.35
C THR A 109 -1.11 -10.75 3.91
N LEU A 110 0.09 -11.32 3.72
CA LEU A 110 0.56 -11.64 2.36
C LEU A 110 -0.33 -12.67 1.68
N ASP A 111 -0.75 -13.72 2.41
CA ASP A 111 -1.70 -14.72 1.89
C ASP A 111 -2.99 -14.05 1.43
N LEU A 112 -3.56 -13.17 2.25
CA LEU A 112 -4.75 -12.39 1.92
C LEU A 112 -4.57 -11.56 0.63
N ILE A 113 -3.38 -10.99 0.40
CA ILE A 113 -3.09 -10.15 -0.75
C ILE A 113 -2.93 -10.98 -2.03
N ILE A 114 -2.24 -12.13 -1.96
CA ILE A 114 -1.77 -12.86 -3.14
C ILE A 114 -2.49 -14.20 -3.38
N ASP A 115 -3.30 -14.65 -2.43
CA ASP A 115 -4.07 -15.90 -2.58
C ASP A 115 -5.26 -15.68 -3.52
N LYS A 116 -5.06 -16.15 -4.75
CA LYS A 116 -6.11 -16.10 -5.78
C LYS A 116 -7.29 -17.04 -5.52
N GLU A 117 -7.17 -17.98 -4.57
CA GLU A 117 -8.26 -18.90 -4.21
C GLU A 117 -9.25 -18.21 -3.25
N ASP A 118 -8.80 -17.27 -2.41
CA ASP A 118 -9.65 -16.48 -1.51
C ASP A 118 -9.85 -15.03 -2.00
N ASP A 119 -10.15 -14.89 -3.28
CA ASP A 119 -10.35 -13.61 -3.97
C ASP A 119 -11.43 -12.71 -3.30
N GLU A 120 -12.38 -13.26 -2.54
CA GLU A 120 -13.42 -12.49 -1.86
C GLU A 120 -12.86 -11.62 -0.73
N LEU A 121 -11.97 -12.14 0.11
CA LEU A 121 -11.36 -11.35 1.20
C LEU A 121 -10.41 -10.27 0.66
N CYS A 122 -9.63 -10.58 -0.36
CA CYS A 122 -8.81 -9.57 -1.04
C CYS A 122 -9.69 -8.45 -1.62
N LYS A 123 -10.81 -8.79 -2.25
CA LYS A 123 -11.77 -7.82 -2.79
C LYS A 123 -12.41 -6.96 -1.72
N GLU A 124 -12.69 -7.53 -0.55
CA GLU A 124 -13.32 -6.82 0.57
C GLU A 124 -12.35 -5.87 1.26
N TYR A 125 -11.12 -6.32 1.56
CA TYR A 125 -10.19 -5.57 2.39
C TYR A 125 -9.20 -4.71 1.60
N ILE A 126 -8.70 -5.21 0.46
CA ILE A 126 -7.67 -4.56 -0.36
C ILE A 126 -8.28 -3.77 -1.53
N GLU A 127 -9.42 -4.25 -2.07
CA GLU A 127 -10.20 -3.62 -3.14
C GLU A 127 -9.40 -3.33 -4.43
N PRO A 128 -8.78 -4.35 -5.05
CA PRO A 128 -7.93 -4.16 -6.23
C PRO A 128 -8.73 -4.02 -7.54
N GLN A 129 -10.07 -4.18 -7.51
CA GLN A 129 -10.89 -4.36 -8.70
C GLN A 129 -10.75 -3.22 -9.71
N MET A 130 -10.77 -1.96 -9.23
CA MET A 130 -10.66 -0.79 -10.10
C MET A 130 -9.29 -0.65 -10.76
N TYR A 131 -8.23 -1.14 -10.10
CA TYR A 131 -6.90 -1.20 -10.71
C TYR A 131 -6.89 -2.14 -11.89
N PHE A 132 -7.37 -3.37 -11.71
CA PHE A 132 -7.42 -4.37 -12.79
C PHE A 132 -8.40 -3.99 -13.91
N GLU A 133 -9.48 -3.29 -13.57
CA GLU A 133 -10.38 -2.73 -14.59
C GLU A 133 -9.69 -1.65 -15.43
N ALA A 134 -8.93 -0.76 -14.79
CA ALA A 134 -8.16 0.27 -15.48
C ALA A 134 -7.08 -0.32 -16.40
N LEU A 135 -6.41 -1.39 -16.00
CA LEU A 135 -5.40 -2.06 -16.82
C LEU A 135 -5.93 -2.63 -18.15
N LYS A 136 -7.25 -2.81 -18.30
CA LYS A 136 -7.83 -3.24 -19.59
C LYS A 136 -7.71 -2.18 -20.68
N THR A 137 -7.56 -0.92 -20.30
CA THR A 137 -7.58 0.23 -21.24
C THR A 137 -6.43 1.23 -21.02
N LYS A 138 -5.71 1.13 -19.92
CA LYS A 138 -4.61 2.03 -19.54
C LYS A 138 -3.32 1.24 -19.34
N GLU A 139 -2.19 1.92 -19.51
CA GLU A 139 -0.88 1.34 -19.16
C GLU A 139 -0.72 1.26 -17.64
N ALA A 140 -0.01 0.24 -17.18
CA ALA A 140 0.27 0.06 -15.75
C ALA A 140 1.13 1.24 -15.23
N PRO A 141 0.77 1.82 -14.06
CA PRO A 141 1.58 2.86 -13.44
C PRO A 141 2.99 2.37 -13.10
N ALA A 142 3.97 3.26 -13.20
CA ALA A 142 5.34 2.99 -12.77
C ALA A 142 5.41 2.74 -11.25
N TYR A 143 6.58 2.38 -10.74
CA TYR A 143 6.77 2.01 -9.33
C TYR A 143 6.39 3.13 -8.36
N ASP A 144 6.70 4.37 -8.68
CA ASP A 144 6.38 5.58 -7.90
C ASP A 144 5.01 6.21 -8.26
N GLU A 145 4.22 5.52 -9.10
CA GLU A 145 2.92 5.96 -9.59
C GLU A 145 1.78 5.04 -9.17
N CYS A 146 0.57 5.58 -9.16
CA CYS A 146 -0.67 4.82 -8.98
C CYS A 146 -1.76 5.35 -9.91
N PHE A 147 -2.87 4.65 -10.00
CA PHE A 147 -4.10 5.23 -10.53
C PHE A 147 -4.80 6.04 -9.45
N GLY A 148 -4.93 7.34 -9.67
CA GLY A 148 -5.69 8.25 -8.83
C GLY A 148 -6.95 8.76 -9.53
N TYR A 149 -8.01 9.02 -8.77
CA TYR A 149 -9.22 9.64 -9.30
C TYR A 149 -9.04 11.13 -9.52
N VAL A 150 -9.39 11.61 -10.72
CA VAL A 150 -9.30 13.02 -11.12
C VAL A 150 -10.65 13.45 -11.73
N PRO A 151 -11.43 14.31 -11.03
CA PRO A 151 -11.19 14.85 -9.69
C PRO A 151 -11.16 13.77 -8.59
N ILE A 152 -10.53 14.06 -7.44
CA ILE A 152 -10.55 13.14 -6.28
C ILE A 152 -12.00 12.89 -5.82
N LEU A 153 -12.26 11.69 -5.26
CA LEU A 153 -13.63 11.25 -4.93
C LEU A 153 -14.33 12.21 -3.97
N SER A 154 -13.64 12.72 -2.96
CA SER A 154 -14.17 13.67 -1.98
C SER A 154 -14.52 15.05 -2.54
N LEU A 155 -14.08 15.38 -3.75
CA LEU A 155 -14.46 16.61 -4.48
C LEU A 155 -15.42 16.32 -5.64
N GLY A 156 -16.16 15.22 -5.58
CA GLY A 156 -17.19 14.86 -6.56
C GLY A 156 -16.66 14.03 -7.74
N GLY A 157 -15.44 13.54 -7.67
CA GLY A 157 -14.95 12.51 -8.60
C GLY A 157 -15.84 11.28 -8.56
N LYS A 158 -15.95 10.58 -9.68
CA LYS A 158 -16.69 9.32 -9.78
C LYS A 158 -15.71 8.16 -9.74
N GLU A 159 -16.14 7.09 -9.09
CA GLU A 159 -15.36 5.84 -9.02
C GLU A 159 -15.58 5.02 -10.31
N VAL A 160 -15.01 5.52 -11.40
CA VAL A 160 -15.04 4.91 -12.74
C VAL A 160 -13.68 5.05 -13.40
N VAL A 161 -13.33 4.12 -14.30
CA VAL A 161 -12.01 4.08 -14.96
C VAL A 161 -11.72 5.35 -15.77
N GLU A 162 -12.76 5.97 -16.35
CA GLU A 162 -12.65 7.21 -17.13
C GLU A 162 -12.16 8.40 -16.29
N HIS A 163 -12.36 8.36 -14.97
CA HIS A 163 -11.87 9.36 -14.02
C HIS A 163 -10.55 9.01 -13.36
N MET A 164 -9.91 7.92 -13.77
CA MET A 164 -8.60 7.53 -13.24
C MET A 164 -7.50 8.00 -14.18
N ASP A 165 -6.49 8.66 -13.60
CA ASP A 165 -5.25 9.03 -14.28
C ASP A 165 -4.04 8.43 -13.55
N THR A 166 -2.94 8.25 -14.28
CA THR A 166 -1.65 7.91 -13.67
C THR A 166 -1.08 9.13 -12.99
N VAL A 167 -0.87 9.01 -11.68
CA VAL A 167 -0.39 10.11 -10.81
C VAL A 167 0.77 9.62 -9.94
N LYS A 168 1.62 10.54 -9.48
CA LYS A 168 2.66 10.21 -8.49
C LYS A 168 2.00 9.94 -7.14
N ILE A 169 2.37 8.82 -6.51
CA ILE A 169 1.76 8.32 -5.28
C ILE A 169 1.80 9.38 -4.17
N ARG A 170 2.98 9.87 -3.85
CA ARG A 170 3.17 10.79 -2.72
C ARG A 170 2.43 12.10 -2.94
N GLU A 171 2.57 12.71 -4.11
CA GLU A 171 1.92 13.96 -4.47
C GLU A 171 0.40 13.82 -4.46
N HIS A 172 -0.13 12.68 -4.90
CA HIS A 172 -1.56 12.43 -4.88
C HIS A 172 -2.12 12.28 -3.46
N ILE A 173 -1.42 11.54 -2.58
CA ILE A 173 -1.78 11.42 -1.17
C ILE A 173 -1.75 12.80 -0.49
N LEU A 174 -0.69 13.58 -0.69
CA LEU A 174 -0.59 14.94 -0.15
C LEU A 174 -1.71 15.84 -0.64
N LEU A 175 -2.02 15.80 -1.93
CA LEU A 175 -3.14 16.56 -2.51
C LEU A 175 -4.47 16.19 -1.85
N ILE A 176 -4.76 14.90 -1.71
CA ILE A 176 -5.98 14.44 -1.04
C ILE A 176 -6.03 14.98 0.39
N THR A 177 -4.96 14.82 1.15
CA THR A 177 -4.91 15.19 2.58
C THR A 177 -4.96 16.71 2.79
N GLU A 178 -4.34 17.50 1.92
CA GLU A 178 -4.45 18.96 1.96
C GLU A 178 -5.87 19.45 1.71
N LEU A 179 -6.59 18.82 0.78
CA LEU A 179 -7.94 19.23 0.41
C LEU A 179 -9.02 18.71 1.36
N THR A 180 -8.79 17.58 2.01
CA THR A 180 -9.84 16.88 2.78
C THR A 180 -9.52 16.73 4.26
N GLY A 181 -8.32 17.11 4.67
CA GLY A 181 -7.78 16.83 6.00
C GLY A 181 -7.35 15.36 6.19
N PRO A 182 -6.82 15.03 7.36
CA PRO A 182 -6.37 13.67 7.66
C PRO A 182 -7.54 12.68 7.66
N ILE A 183 -7.21 11.40 7.66
CA ILE A 183 -8.18 10.33 7.91
C ILE A 183 -8.62 10.47 9.37
N ASN A 184 -9.91 10.64 9.60
CA ASN A 184 -10.49 10.68 10.95
C ASN A 184 -11.15 9.33 11.23
N ASP A 185 -11.06 8.88 12.46
CA ASP A 185 -11.77 7.69 12.98
C ASP A 185 -13.27 7.93 13.06
#